data_421289efc33c5c254e31c150e36e8d2e
#
_entry.id   421289efc33c5c254e31c150e36e8d2e
#
_cell.length_a   1.000
_cell.length_b   1.000
_cell.length_c   1.000
_cell.angle_alpha   90.00
_cell.angle_beta   90.00
_cell.angle_gamma   90.00
#
_symmetry.space_group_name_H-M   'P 1'
#
loop_
_entity.id
_entity.type
_entity.pdbx_description
1 polymer ?
#
loop_
_entity_poly.entity_id
_entity_poly.type
_entity_poly.pdbx_seq_one_letter_code
_entity_poly.pdbx_strand_id
1 'polypeptide(L)'
;MRGGDENYYYLIDKLKMRFNLNELEAASYEQLSKNFCASGSNKPLSTVIWYLTLNDLKHKFNPEGTTFPMVFDSPNNAETDQEKKQASVEYIMESSDQFRQLIVSAIGFSEKDYSIHSNINIKVLENEKYSLLNSEMYVQNYELLQCMNDA
;
A
#
# COMPACT_ATOMS: atom_id res chain seq x y z
N MET A 1 15.76 -15.35 24.42
CA MET A 1 16.34 -15.02 23.10
C MET A 1 15.84 -15.91 21.95
N ARG A 2 14.58 -16.39 21.95
CA ARG A 2 14.05 -17.29 20.89
C ARG A 2 12.97 -16.65 20.00
N GLY A 3 12.44 -15.49 20.34
CA GLY A 3 11.38 -14.84 19.54
C GLY A 3 11.84 -14.09 18.30
N GLY A 4 13.11 -13.69 18.22
CA GLY A 4 13.65 -12.96 17.07
C GLY A 4 13.80 -13.83 15.81
N ASP A 5 14.16 -15.08 15.99
CA ASP A 5 14.38 -15.99 14.87
C ASP A 5 13.05 -16.39 14.20
N GLU A 6 12.01 -16.65 14.99
CA GLU A 6 10.69 -17.04 14.47
C GLU A 6 10.05 -15.91 13.66
N ASN A 7 10.12 -14.67 14.14
CA ASN A 7 9.62 -13.50 13.42
C ASN A 7 10.36 -13.28 12.10
N TYR A 8 11.67 -13.49 12.11
CA TYR A 8 12.49 -13.36 10.91
C TYR A 8 12.15 -14.42 9.86
N TYR A 9 12.05 -15.68 10.25
CA TYR A 9 11.67 -16.75 9.31
C TYR A 9 10.28 -16.53 8.74
N TYR A 10 9.31 -16.13 9.55
CA TYR A 10 7.98 -15.78 9.07
C TYR A 10 8.01 -14.64 8.05
N LEU A 11 8.78 -13.58 8.32
CA LEU A 11 8.96 -12.46 7.40
C LEU A 11 9.50 -12.93 6.04
N ILE A 12 10.56 -13.73 6.05
CA ILE A 12 11.18 -14.23 4.83
C ILE A 12 10.23 -15.14 4.04
N ASP A 13 9.51 -16.03 4.69
CA ASP A 13 8.53 -16.91 4.02
C ASP A 13 7.40 -16.11 3.39
N LYS A 14 6.89 -15.10 4.06
CA LYS A 14 5.85 -14.21 3.50
C LYS A 14 6.37 -13.40 2.31
N LEU A 15 7.60 -12.90 2.37
CA LEU A 15 8.23 -12.18 1.26
C LEU A 15 8.46 -13.10 0.07
N LYS A 16 8.94 -14.33 0.28
CA LYS A 16 9.10 -15.33 -0.79
C LYS A 16 7.77 -15.58 -1.51
N MET A 17 6.72 -15.79 -0.75
CA MET A 17 5.37 -16.01 -1.29
C MET A 17 4.88 -14.81 -2.11
N ARG A 18 4.98 -13.59 -1.58
CA ARG A 18 4.49 -12.37 -2.23
C ARG A 18 5.32 -11.98 -3.45
N PHE A 19 6.61 -12.28 -3.46
CA PHE A 19 7.49 -12.08 -4.61
C PHE A 19 7.39 -13.20 -5.65
N ASN A 20 6.61 -14.24 -5.38
CA ASN A 20 6.54 -15.46 -6.20
C ASN A 20 7.92 -16.12 -6.40
N LEU A 21 8.71 -16.16 -5.34
CA LEU A 21 10.07 -16.69 -5.31
C LEU A 21 10.20 -17.89 -4.34
N ASN A 22 9.15 -18.71 -4.26
CA ASN A 22 9.06 -19.82 -3.30
C ASN A 22 10.18 -20.87 -3.47
N GLU A 23 10.68 -21.02 -4.69
CA GLU A 23 11.74 -21.99 -5.00
C GLU A 23 13.15 -21.51 -4.63
N LEU A 24 13.30 -20.21 -4.29
CA LEU A 24 14.59 -19.70 -3.91
C LEU A 24 14.93 -20.10 -2.47
N GLU A 25 16.12 -20.62 -2.28
CA GLU A 25 16.73 -20.85 -0.96
C GLU A 25 17.26 -19.53 -0.35
N ALA A 26 16.59 -18.41 -0.62
CA ALA A 26 17.02 -17.13 -0.12
C ALA A 26 16.80 -17.04 1.39
N ALA A 27 17.86 -16.70 2.11
CA ALA A 27 17.84 -16.58 3.57
C ALA A 27 17.70 -15.12 4.04
N SER A 28 17.65 -14.12 3.14
CA SER A 28 17.58 -12.71 3.50
C SER A 28 16.66 -11.91 2.59
N TYR A 29 16.11 -10.82 3.15
CA TYR A 29 15.35 -9.84 2.37
C TYR A 29 16.16 -9.25 1.21
N GLU A 30 17.44 -8.99 1.42
CA GLU A 30 18.31 -8.43 0.40
C GLU A 30 18.40 -9.34 -0.84
N GLN A 31 18.55 -10.64 -0.63
CA GLN A 31 18.56 -11.62 -1.72
C GLN A 31 17.22 -11.68 -2.45
N LEU A 32 16.11 -11.71 -1.71
CA LEU A 32 14.76 -11.72 -2.30
C LEU A 32 14.49 -10.43 -3.10
N SER A 33 14.78 -9.29 -2.53
CA SER A 33 14.59 -7.98 -3.16
C SER A 33 15.43 -7.86 -4.42
N LYS A 34 16.69 -8.29 -4.40
CA LYS A 34 17.57 -8.27 -5.57
C LYS A 34 17.03 -9.13 -6.71
N ASN A 35 16.55 -10.32 -6.42
CA ASN A 35 15.98 -11.21 -7.44
C ASN A 35 14.68 -10.64 -8.00
N PHE A 36 13.78 -10.13 -7.15
CA PHE A 36 12.52 -9.54 -7.59
C PHE A 36 12.71 -8.24 -8.36
N CYS A 37 13.60 -7.36 -7.90
CA CYS A 37 13.90 -6.06 -8.53
C CYS A 37 14.88 -6.15 -9.70
N ALA A 38 15.29 -7.33 -10.15
CA ALA A 38 16.12 -7.51 -11.34
C ALA A 38 15.46 -6.88 -12.58
N SER A 39 14.13 -6.84 -12.64
CA SER A 39 13.37 -5.97 -13.53
C SER A 39 13.12 -4.62 -12.84
N GLY A 40 13.61 -3.52 -13.42
CA GLY A 40 13.49 -2.18 -12.84
C GLY A 40 12.04 -1.73 -12.56
N SER A 41 11.06 -2.26 -13.29
CA SER A 41 9.62 -2.02 -13.09
C SER A 41 9.07 -2.58 -11.76
N ASN A 42 9.73 -3.56 -11.16
CA ASN A 42 9.27 -4.18 -9.92
C ASN A 42 9.66 -3.41 -8.65
N LYS A 43 10.48 -2.37 -8.76
CA LYS A 43 10.99 -1.65 -7.59
C LYS A 43 9.89 -0.95 -6.76
N PRO A 44 8.92 -0.24 -7.33
CA PRO A 44 7.80 0.32 -6.57
C PRO A 44 6.95 -0.76 -5.90
N LEU A 45 6.65 -1.83 -6.63
CA LEU A 45 5.88 -2.95 -6.12
C LEU A 45 6.59 -3.67 -4.96
N SER A 46 7.93 -3.77 -5.01
CA SER A 46 8.73 -4.31 -3.90
C SER A 46 8.51 -3.53 -2.60
N THR A 47 8.41 -2.22 -2.67
CA THR A 47 8.12 -1.37 -1.50
C THR A 47 6.73 -1.64 -0.94
N VAL A 48 5.72 -1.75 -1.81
CA VAL A 48 4.35 -2.12 -1.41
C VAL A 48 4.33 -3.47 -0.71
N ILE A 49 4.92 -4.50 -1.33
CA ILE A 49 5.01 -5.85 -0.79
C ILE A 49 5.67 -5.85 0.59
N TRP A 50 6.74 -5.07 0.77
CA TRP A 50 7.42 -4.93 2.05
C TRP A 50 6.47 -4.42 3.14
N TYR A 51 5.77 -3.31 2.90
CA TYR A 51 4.85 -2.75 3.89
C TYR A 51 3.65 -3.66 4.20
N LEU A 52 3.10 -4.33 3.20
CA LEU A 52 2.04 -5.31 3.41
C LEU A 52 2.54 -6.47 4.28
N THR A 53 3.77 -6.93 4.05
CA THR A 53 4.37 -8.02 4.83
C THR A 53 4.67 -7.60 6.28
N LEU A 54 5.13 -6.38 6.50
CA LEU A 54 5.29 -5.83 7.86
C LEU A 54 3.96 -5.75 8.61
N ASN A 55 2.88 -5.43 7.92
CA ASN A 55 1.56 -5.45 8.52
C ASN A 55 1.11 -6.87 8.92
N ASP A 56 1.34 -7.87 8.07
CA ASP A 56 1.10 -9.29 8.41
C ASP A 56 1.89 -9.70 9.66
N LEU A 57 3.16 -9.32 9.72
CA LEU A 57 4.03 -9.60 10.86
C LEU A 57 3.47 -9.00 12.14
N LYS A 58 3.05 -7.74 12.07
CA LYS A 58 2.45 -7.04 13.20
C LYS A 58 1.19 -7.73 13.69
N HIS A 59 0.27 -8.09 12.79
CA HIS A 59 -0.96 -8.77 13.17
C HIS A 59 -0.70 -10.13 13.81
N LYS A 60 0.31 -10.85 13.33
CA LYS A 60 0.64 -12.16 13.88
C LYS A 60 1.27 -12.10 15.26
N PHE A 61 2.22 -11.18 15.47
CA PHE A 61 3.06 -11.16 16.67
C PHE A 61 2.71 -10.07 17.67
N ASN A 62 1.94 -9.06 17.27
CA ASN A 62 1.48 -7.98 18.12
C ASN A 62 0.07 -7.51 17.73
N PRO A 63 -0.96 -8.37 17.81
CA PRO A 63 -2.33 -8.05 17.38
C PRO A 63 -2.94 -6.88 18.15
N GLU A 64 -2.60 -6.74 19.43
CA GLU A 64 -3.11 -5.66 20.31
C GLU A 64 -2.35 -4.33 20.13
N GLY A 65 -1.31 -4.32 19.32
CA GLY A 65 -0.51 -3.11 19.08
C GLY A 65 -1.29 -2.05 18.30
N THR A 66 -0.97 -0.78 18.56
CA THR A 66 -1.57 0.37 17.86
C THR A 66 -1.51 0.19 16.34
N THR A 67 -2.64 0.39 15.68
CA THR A 67 -2.77 0.31 14.22
C THR A 67 -2.88 1.72 13.66
N PHE A 68 -1.95 2.09 12.77
CA PHE A 68 -2.03 3.34 12.02
C PHE A 68 -2.67 3.11 10.66
N PRO A 69 -3.30 4.12 10.06
CA PRO A 69 -3.70 4.07 8.67
C PRO A 69 -2.49 3.77 7.78
N MET A 70 -2.69 2.89 6.80
CA MET A 70 -1.69 2.67 5.75
C MET A 70 -1.98 3.60 4.59
N VAL A 71 -0.99 4.32 4.12
CA VAL A 71 -1.12 5.26 2.99
C VAL A 71 -0.14 4.85 1.89
N PHE A 72 -0.67 4.60 0.71
CA PHE A 72 0.12 4.41 -0.51
C PHE A 72 -0.13 5.59 -1.44
N ASP A 73 0.87 6.44 -1.58
CA ASP A 73 0.79 7.58 -2.48
C ASP A 73 1.38 7.20 -3.84
N SER A 74 0.51 7.18 -4.83
CA SER A 74 0.84 6.93 -6.24
C SER A 74 1.70 5.67 -6.47
N PRO A 75 1.32 4.50 -5.92
CA PRO A 75 2.12 3.28 -5.99
C PRO A 75 2.36 2.79 -7.43
N ASN A 76 1.54 3.26 -8.36
CA ASN A 76 1.59 2.91 -9.78
C ASN A 76 2.21 3.99 -10.68
N ASN A 77 2.75 5.08 -10.12
CA ASN A 77 3.20 6.23 -10.90
C ASN A 77 4.44 5.92 -11.78
N ALA A 78 5.29 5.01 -11.34
CA ALA A 78 6.49 4.62 -12.07
C ALA A 78 6.23 3.61 -13.22
N GLU A 79 5.02 3.05 -13.28
CA GLU A 79 4.66 2.08 -14.30
C GLU A 79 4.11 2.80 -15.55
N THR A 80 4.50 2.35 -16.73
CA THR A 80 4.05 2.88 -18.01
C THR A 80 2.94 2.04 -18.64
N ASP A 81 2.90 0.77 -18.31
CA ASP A 81 1.92 -0.19 -18.77
C ASP A 81 0.62 -0.07 -17.98
N GLN A 82 -0.51 0.13 -18.66
CA GLN A 82 -1.80 0.36 -18.03
C GLN A 82 -2.30 -0.88 -17.26
N GLU A 83 -2.07 -2.08 -17.79
CA GLU A 83 -2.48 -3.32 -17.14
C GLU A 83 -1.70 -3.53 -15.83
N LYS A 84 -0.40 -3.25 -15.84
CA LYS A 84 0.43 -3.33 -14.63
C LYS A 84 0.09 -2.25 -13.60
N LYS A 85 -0.27 -1.04 -14.05
CA LYS A 85 -0.79 0.02 -13.16
C LYS A 85 -2.01 -0.46 -12.42
N GLN A 86 -2.95 -1.03 -13.13
CA GLN A 86 -4.19 -1.56 -12.58
C GLN A 86 -3.89 -2.72 -11.62
N ALA A 87 -3.13 -3.72 -12.06
CA ALA A 87 -2.76 -4.86 -11.25
C ALA A 87 -2.06 -4.48 -9.93
N SER A 88 -1.24 -3.43 -9.93
CA SER A 88 -0.57 -2.94 -8.72
C SER A 88 -1.56 -2.41 -7.68
N VAL A 89 -2.58 -1.69 -8.10
CA VAL A 89 -3.61 -1.16 -7.20
C VAL A 89 -4.56 -2.26 -6.75
N GLU A 90 -4.98 -3.15 -7.65
CA GLU A 90 -5.80 -4.33 -7.32
C GLU A 90 -5.12 -5.19 -6.24
N TYR A 91 -3.83 -5.44 -6.38
CA TYR A 91 -3.04 -6.18 -5.38
C TYR A 91 -3.05 -5.52 -3.99
N ILE A 92 -2.98 -4.18 -3.93
CA ILE A 92 -3.10 -3.44 -2.67
C ILE A 92 -4.53 -3.56 -2.12
N MET A 93 -5.53 -3.43 -2.97
CA MET A 93 -6.94 -3.47 -2.59
C MET A 93 -7.36 -4.85 -2.08
N GLU A 94 -6.87 -5.94 -2.67
CA GLU A 94 -7.07 -7.32 -2.19
C GLU A 94 -6.55 -7.53 -0.77
N SER A 95 -5.57 -6.72 -0.36
CA SER A 95 -5.01 -6.75 0.99
C SER A 95 -5.78 -5.84 1.98
N SER A 96 -6.84 -5.15 1.55
CA SER A 96 -7.53 -4.11 2.33
C SER A 96 -8.13 -4.60 3.64
N ASP A 97 -8.63 -5.83 3.69
CA ASP A 97 -9.24 -6.44 4.89
C ASP A 97 -8.26 -6.57 6.07
N GLN A 98 -6.96 -6.48 5.80
CA GLN A 98 -5.92 -6.54 6.82
C GLN A 98 -5.67 -5.18 7.52
N PHE A 99 -6.31 -4.12 7.05
CA PHE A 99 -6.11 -2.77 7.56
C PHE A 99 -7.38 -2.21 8.19
N ARG A 100 -7.23 -1.46 9.27
CA ARG A 100 -8.33 -0.65 9.81
C ARG A 100 -8.71 0.47 8.84
N GLN A 101 -7.72 1.05 8.19
CA GLN A 101 -7.87 2.07 7.18
C GLN A 101 -6.71 1.98 6.19
N LEU A 102 -7.06 1.89 4.92
CA LEU A 102 -6.13 1.91 3.80
C LEU A 102 -6.50 3.10 2.91
N ILE A 103 -5.54 3.96 2.63
CA ILE A 103 -5.68 5.12 1.75
C ILE A 103 -4.73 4.92 0.58
N VAL A 104 -5.27 4.95 -0.63
CA VAL A 104 -4.48 4.80 -1.86
C VAL A 104 -4.78 5.97 -2.77
N SER A 105 -3.77 6.75 -3.13
CA SER A 105 -3.88 7.68 -4.25
C SER A 105 -3.35 7.00 -5.51
N ALA A 106 -4.09 7.07 -6.61
CA ALA A 106 -3.70 6.43 -7.86
C ALA A 106 -4.14 7.25 -9.06
N ILE A 107 -3.37 7.16 -10.14
CA ILE A 107 -3.66 7.83 -11.41
C ILE A 107 -4.20 6.80 -12.40
N GLY A 108 -5.24 7.20 -13.17
CA GLY A 108 -5.77 6.39 -14.26
C GLY A 108 -6.81 5.35 -13.82
N PHE A 109 -7.46 5.56 -12.67
CA PHE A 109 -8.56 4.74 -12.17
C PHE A 109 -9.88 5.47 -12.23
N SER A 110 -10.94 4.73 -12.47
CA SER A 110 -12.31 5.22 -12.43
C SER A 110 -13.12 4.46 -11.37
N GLU A 111 -14.20 5.08 -10.93
CA GLU A 111 -15.14 4.45 -9.98
C GLU A 111 -15.70 3.12 -10.52
N LYS A 112 -15.81 2.99 -11.83
CA LYS A 112 -16.34 1.79 -12.50
C LYS A 112 -15.41 0.58 -12.32
N ASP A 113 -14.11 0.81 -12.19
CA ASP A 113 -13.11 -0.26 -12.07
C ASP A 113 -13.19 -0.95 -10.70
N TYR A 114 -13.77 -0.28 -9.68
CA TYR A 114 -13.80 -0.75 -8.28
C TYR A 114 -15.19 -0.84 -7.66
N SER A 115 -16.26 -0.67 -8.43
CA SER A 115 -17.65 -0.75 -7.94
C SER A 115 -18.04 -2.10 -7.32
N ILE A 116 -17.18 -3.11 -7.46
CA ILE A 116 -17.40 -4.48 -6.97
C ILE A 116 -17.10 -4.61 -5.46
N HIS A 117 -16.36 -3.68 -4.88
CA HIS A 117 -15.97 -3.73 -3.48
C HIS A 117 -16.82 -2.78 -2.63
N SER A 118 -17.76 -3.32 -1.86
CA SER A 118 -18.75 -2.58 -1.06
C SER A 118 -18.15 -1.65 0.03
N ASN A 119 -16.87 -1.80 0.35
CA ASN A 119 -16.19 -1.08 1.43
C ASN A 119 -15.22 -0.01 0.95
N ILE A 120 -15.21 0.30 -0.34
CA ILE A 120 -14.30 1.30 -0.91
C ILE A 120 -15.04 2.62 -1.11
N ASN A 121 -14.44 3.71 -0.61
CA ASN A 121 -14.88 5.06 -0.87
C ASN A 121 -13.91 5.70 -1.87
N ILE A 122 -14.37 5.91 -3.09
CA ILE A 122 -13.59 6.50 -4.17
C ILE A 122 -13.89 8.00 -4.23
N LYS A 123 -12.83 8.82 -4.19
CA LYS A 123 -12.91 10.25 -4.44
C LYS A 123 -12.09 10.59 -5.68
N VAL A 124 -12.76 11.08 -6.70
CA VAL A 124 -12.11 11.59 -7.91
C VAL A 124 -11.73 13.04 -7.68
N LEU A 125 -10.45 13.36 -7.87
CA LEU A 125 -9.97 14.73 -7.82
C LEU A 125 -10.04 15.31 -9.22
N GLU A 126 -11.03 16.14 -9.47
CA GLU A 126 -11.34 16.70 -10.80
C GLU A 126 -10.45 17.89 -11.20
N ASN A 127 -9.64 18.39 -10.29
CA ASN A 127 -8.85 19.60 -10.48
C ASN A 127 -7.48 19.31 -11.12
N GLU A 128 -6.96 20.33 -11.80
CA GLU A 128 -5.65 20.29 -12.45
C GLU A 128 -4.55 19.84 -11.50
N LYS A 129 -3.55 19.16 -12.03
CA LYS A 129 -2.46 18.41 -11.38
C LYS A 129 -1.78 19.09 -10.19
N TYR A 130 -1.97 20.39 -9.98
CA TYR A 130 -1.31 21.17 -8.93
C TYR A 130 -2.26 21.94 -8.00
N SER A 131 -3.57 21.77 -8.14
CA SER A 131 -4.57 22.52 -7.36
C SER A 131 -5.29 21.68 -6.31
N LEU A 132 -4.52 20.90 -5.54
CA LEU A 132 -5.04 20.08 -4.45
C LEU A 132 -5.67 20.92 -3.31
N LEU A 133 -5.28 22.17 -3.20
CA LEU A 133 -5.84 23.13 -2.25
C LEU A 133 -6.24 24.38 -3.03
N ASN A 134 -7.37 24.33 -3.71
CA ASN A 134 -7.95 25.54 -4.28
C ASN A 134 -8.72 26.31 -3.19
N SER A 135 -8.94 27.61 -3.42
CA SER A 135 -9.66 28.48 -2.49
C SER A 135 -11.07 28.00 -2.19
N GLU A 136 -11.70 27.32 -3.11
CA GLU A 136 -13.05 26.77 -3.00
C GLU A 136 -13.10 25.60 -2.02
N MET A 137 -12.16 24.66 -2.11
CA MET A 137 -12.02 23.55 -1.16
C MET A 137 -11.63 24.04 0.23
N TYR A 138 -10.81 25.07 0.32
CA TYR A 138 -10.46 25.69 1.59
C TYR A 138 -11.71 26.26 2.27
N VAL A 139 -12.54 27.02 1.55
CA VAL A 139 -13.79 27.58 2.09
C VAL A 139 -14.76 26.47 2.53
N GLN A 140 -14.93 25.44 1.74
CA GLN A 140 -15.82 24.30 2.04
C GLN A 140 -15.40 23.52 3.29
N ASN A 141 -14.10 23.44 3.57
CA ASN A 141 -13.58 22.69 4.68
C ASN A 141 -13.04 23.56 5.81
N TYR A 142 -13.31 24.85 5.80
CA TYR A 142 -12.74 25.80 6.74
C TYR A 142 -13.08 25.48 8.19
N GLU A 143 -14.31 25.14 8.49
CA GLU A 143 -14.74 24.76 9.85
C GLU A 143 -14.03 23.50 10.36
N LEU A 144 -13.89 22.50 9.48
CA LEU A 144 -13.17 21.27 9.80
C LEU A 144 -11.69 21.54 10.07
N LEU A 145 -11.05 22.39 9.26
CA LEU A 145 -9.66 22.77 9.42
C LEU A 145 -9.43 23.58 10.70
N GLN A 146 -10.39 24.44 11.09
CA GLN A 146 -10.34 25.15 12.38
C GLN A 146 -10.44 24.17 13.55
N CYS A 147 -11.40 23.25 13.55
CA CYS A 147 -11.53 22.24 14.60
C CYS A 147 -10.25 21.39 14.78
N MET A 148 -9.53 21.13 13.69
CA MET A 148 -8.25 20.39 13.78
C MET A 148 -7.10 21.21 14.34
N ASN A 149 -7.16 22.52 14.22
CA ASN A 149 -6.12 23.43 14.73
C ASN A 149 -6.32 23.79 16.20
N ASP A 150 -7.54 23.67 16.71
CA ASP A 150 -7.93 24.00 18.08
C ASP A 150 -7.88 22.75 19.02
N ALA A 151 -7.52 21.58 18.48
CA ALA A 151 -7.38 20.31 19.19
C ALA A 151 -5.93 20.02 19.59
#